data_85ad02d53ccb5c8f19f6bb0a0279d02f
#
_entry.id   85ad02d53ccb5c8f19f6bb0a0279d02f
#
_cell.length_a   1.000
_cell.length_b   1.000
_cell.length_c   1.000
_cell.angle_alpha   90.00
_cell.angle_beta   90.00
_cell.angle_gamma   90.00
#
_symmetry.space_group_name_H-M   'P 1'
#
loop_
_entity.id
_entity.type
_entity.pdbx_description
1 polymer ?
#
loop_
_entity_poly.entity_id
_entity_poly.type
_entity_poly.pdbx_seq_one_letter_code
_entity_poly.pdbx_strand_id
1 'polypeptide(L)'
;MSVLHYCIHKTPVGELLVAESDGALIRVAFARENFDVVLGDLSDVGVIEAGVASVALHVATHQLDEYFRGERGSFDVPLGADPGTPLKRAVRETLLSSEPGGVMTYKELAEASGFPSATRAAASACASNPLPIVVPCHRVVRSDGSPGQYLGGADV
;
A
#
# COMPACT_ATOMS: atom_id res chain seq x y z
N MET A 1 -11.61 -15.74 14.80
CA MET A 1 -10.98 -15.30 13.54
C MET A 1 -11.80 -14.18 12.93
N SER A 2 -11.12 -13.15 12.45
CA SER A 2 -11.78 -12.06 11.75
C SER A 2 -12.25 -12.50 10.37
N VAL A 3 -13.33 -11.92 9.91
CA VAL A 3 -13.78 -12.08 8.52
C VAL A 3 -13.13 -10.97 7.69
N LEU A 4 -12.44 -11.35 6.63
CA LEU A 4 -11.81 -10.44 5.70
C LEU A 4 -12.68 -10.31 4.46
N HIS A 5 -12.88 -9.09 3.99
CA HIS A 5 -13.65 -8.84 2.76
C HIS A 5 -12.72 -8.30 1.69
N TYR A 6 -12.92 -8.73 0.44
CA TYR A 6 -12.11 -8.26 -0.68
C TYR A 6 -12.95 -7.97 -1.91
N CYS A 7 -12.39 -7.16 -2.79
CA CYS A 7 -12.94 -6.98 -4.13
C CYS A 7 -11.80 -6.82 -5.13
N ILE A 8 -12.11 -6.98 -6.40
CA ILE A 8 -11.18 -6.72 -7.48
C ILE A 8 -11.72 -5.52 -8.26
N HIS A 9 -10.89 -4.47 -8.35
CA HIS A 9 -11.29 -3.19 -8.90
C HIS A 9 -10.45 -2.83 -10.13
N LYS A 10 -11.09 -2.44 -11.21
CA LYS A 10 -10.40 -2.02 -12.44
C LYS A 10 -9.89 -0.60 -12.30
N THR A 11 -8.62 -0.38 -12.67
CA THR A 11 -7.98 0.93 -12.63
C THR A 11 -7.14 1.13 -13.88
N PRO A 12 -6.64 2.37 -14.14
CA PRO A 12 -5.71 2.61 -15.25
C PRO A 12 -4.42 1.80 -15.20
N VAL A 13 -4.02 1.32 -14.02
CA VAL A 13 -2.83 0.49 -13.88
C VAL A 13 -3.17 -1.01 -13.84
N GLY A 14 -4.39 -1.37 -14.22
CA GLY A 14 -4.87 -2.74 -14.22
C GLY A 14 -5.78 -3.04 -13.04
N GLU A 15 -6.14 -4.31 -12.89
CA GLU A 15 -6.99 -4.72 -11.78
C GLU A 15 -6.21 -4.71 -10.46
N LEU A 16 -6.84 -4.19 -9.40
CA LEU A 16 -6.30 -4.21 -8.05
C LEU A 16 -7.22 -5.06 -7.17
N LEU A 17 -6.61 -5.93 -6.36
CA LEU A 17 -7.32 -6.59 -5.28
C LEU A 17 -7.22 -5.69 -4.06
N VAL A 18 -8.37 -5.39 -3.43
CA VAL A 18 -8.44 -4.56 -2.23
C VAL A 18 -9.13 -5.36 -1.15
N ALA A 19 -8.51 -5.46 0.03
CA ALA A 19 -9.05 -6.23 1.15
C ALA A 19 -9.12 -5.39 2.41
N GLU A 20 -10.15 -5.65 3.22
CA GLU A 20 -10.36 -4.98 4.50
C GLU A 20 -10.65 -5.98 5.60
N SER A 21 -10.43 -5.57 6.84
CA SER A 21 -10.81 -6.29 8.04
C SER A 21 -11.32 -5.29 9.07
N ASP A 22 -12.49 -5.53 9.63
CA ASP A 22 -13.10 -4.68 10.67
C ASP A 22 -13.18 -3.19 10.25
N GLY A 23 -13.42 -2.94 8.98
CA GLY A 23 -13.57 -1.58 8.45
C GLY A 23 -12.27 -0.87 8.12
N ALA A 24 -11.12 -1.55 8.16
CA ALA A 24 -9.82 -0.97 7.84
C ALA A 24 -9.16 -1.72 6.70
N LEU A 25 -8.50 -1.02 5.80
CA LEU A 25 -7.77 -1.65 4.69
C LEU A 25 -6.55 -2.39 5.22
N ILE A 26 -6.35 -3.62 4.75
CA ILE A 26 -5.21 -4.45 5.13
C ILE A 26 -4.34 -4.86 3.95
N ARG A 27 -4.87 -4.80 2.72
CA ARG A 27 -4.12 -5.24 1.54
C ARG A 27 -4.61 -4.55 0.28
N VAL A 28 -3.68 -4.11 -0.54
CA VAL A 28 -3.89 -3.74 -1.94
C VAL A 28 -2.85 -4.51 -2.74
N ALA A 29 -3.28 -5.22 -3.77
CA ALA A 29 -2.37 -6.04 -4.58
C ALA A 29 -2.57 -5.78 -6.06
N PHE A 30 -1.46 -5.81 -6.81
CA PHE A 30 -1.48 -5.73 -8.27
C PHE A 30 -1.68 -7.11 -8.88
N ALA A 31 -2.23 -7.16 -10.08
CA ALA A 31 -2.46 -8.42 -10.79
C ALA A 31 -1.17 -9.25 -10.97
N ARG A 32 -0.02 -8.59 -11.11
CA ARG A 32 1.27 -9.26 -11.24
C ARG A 32 1.68 -10.07 -10.01
N GLU A 33 1.07 -9.77 -8.85
CA GLU A 33 1.34 -10.51 -7.62
C GLU A 33 0.58 -11.84 -7.55
N ASN A 34 -0.31 -12.11 -8.52
CA ASN A 34 -1.18 -13.27 -8.57
C ASN A 34 -2.23 -13.25 -7.45
N PHE A 35 -3.46 -12.90 -7.80
CA PHE A 35 -4.54 -12.76 -6.80
C PHE A 35 -4.84 -14.04 -6.05
N ASP A 36 -4.67 -15.21 -6.67
CA ASP A 36 -4.90 -16.49 -5.97
C ASP A 36 -3.88 -16.69 -4.85
N VAL A 37 -2.63 -16.29 -5.08
CA VAL A 37 -1.58 -16.33 -4.05
C VAL A 37 -1.90 -15.35 -2.92
N VAL A 38 -2.30 -14.12 -3.27
CA VAL A 38 -2.66 -13.10 -2.28
C VAL A 38 -3.84 -13.56 -1.43
N LEU A 39 -4.88 -14.10 -2.05
CA LEU A 39 -6.05 -14.63 -1.32
C LEU A 39 -5.68 -15.82 -0.43
N GLY A 40 -4.77 -16.67 -0.88
CA GLY A 40 -4.24 -17.76 -0.08
C GLY A 40 -3.53 -17.26 1.17
N ASP A 41 -2.70 -16.23 1.03
CA ASP A 41 -2.00 -15.62 2.17
C ASP A 41 -2.99 -14.98 3.14
N LEU A 42 -4.02 -14.29 2.64
CA LEU A 42 -5.05 -13.69 3.49
C LEU A 42 -5.88 -14.74 4.23
N SER A 43 -6.12 -15.89 3.61
CA SER A 43 -6.88 -16.97 4.25
C SER A 43 -6.16 -17.58 5.44
N ASP A 44 -4.84 -17.38 5.56
CA ASP A 44 -4.05 -17.82 6.71
C ASP A 44 -4.31 -16.99 7.96
N VAL A 45 -4.83 -15.76 7.82
CA VAL A 45 -5.08 -14.85 8.95
C VAL A 45 -6.57 -14.68 9.27
N GLY A 46 -7.46 -15.17 8.43
CA GLY A 46 -8.90 -15.08 8.67
C GLY A 46 -9.72 -15.69 7.55
N VAL A 47 -11.02 -15.73 7.74
CA VAL A 47 -11.96 -16.17 6.71
C VAL A 47 -12.09 -15.06 5.66
N ILE A 48 -11.88 -15.38 4.38
CA ILE A 48 -11.93 -14.41 3.30
C ILE A 48 -13.24 -14.54 2.51
N GLU A 49 -13.93 -13.44 2.29
CA GLU A 49 -15.19 -13.39 1.54
C GLU A 49 -15.20 -12.21 0.57
N ALA A 50 -15.94 -12.35 -0.52
CA ALA A 50 -16.17 -11.24 -1.43
C ALA A 50 -17.00 -10.16 -0.73
N GLY A 51 -16.53 -8.91 -0.75
CA GLY A 51 -17.06 -7.83 0.07
C GLY A 51 -18.11 -6.95 -0.62
N VAL A 52 -19.19 -7.54 -1.13
CA VAL A 52 -20.20 -6.80 -1.89
C VAL A 52 -20.81 -5.64 -1.09
N ALA A 53 -20.96 -5.81 0.22
CA ALA A 53 -21.61 -4.80 1.08
C ALA A 53 -20.63 -4.07 2.00
N SER A 54 -19.30 -4.22 1.80
CA SER A 54 -18.32 -3.56 2.66
C SER A 54 -18.23 -2.07 2.39
N VAL A 55 -18.53 -1.25 3.40
CA VAL A 55 -18.41 0.22 3.32
C VAL A 55 -16.95 0.62 3.11
N ALA A 56 -16.02 -0.03 3.81
CA ALA A 56 -14.59 0.28 3.67
C ALA A 56 -14.09 0.03 2.25
N LEU A 57 -14.48 -1.07 1.62
CA LEU A 57 -14.12 -1.35 0.24
C LEU A 57 -14.76 -0.37 -0.74
N HIS A 58 -16.00 0.01 -0.49
CA HIS A 58 -16.69 0.99 -1.33
C HIS A 58 -15.99 2.35 -1.27
N VAL A 59 -15.65 2.82 -0.08
CA VAL A 59 -14.90 4.08 0.10
C VAL A 59 -13.53 3.99 -0.56
N ALA A 60 -12.82 2.89 -0.36
CA ALA A 60 -11.47 2.71 -0.91
C ALA A 60 -11.48 2.72 -2.43
N THR A 61 -12.39 1.99 -3.08
CA THR A 61 -12.46 1.95 -4.54
C THR A 61 -12.88 3.30 -5.12
N HIS A 62 -13.79 4.00 -4.47
CA HIS A 62 -14.18 5.34 -4.87
C HIS A 62 -12.99 6.30 -4.81
N GLN A 63 -12.21 6.26 -3.72
CA GLN A 63 -11.03 7.10 -3.57
C GLN A 63 -9.92 6.71 -4.55
N LEU A 64 -9.77 5.43 -4.89
CA LEU A 64 -8.84 5.00 -5.94
C LEU A 64 -9.23 5.62 -7.29
N ASP A 65 -10.51 5.63 -7.63
CA ASP A 65 -10.98 6.26 -8.86
C ASP A 65 -10.67 7.77 -8.87
N GLU A 66 -10.91 8.45 -7.77
CA GLU A 66 -10.57 9.86 -7.63
C GLU A 66 -9.06 10.10 -7.74
N TYR A 67 -8.26 9.24 -7.12
CA TYR A 67 -6.81 9.32 -7.19
C TYR A 67 -6.31 9.23 -8.64
N PHE A 68 -6.80 8.25 -9.40
CA PHE A 68 -6.36 8.06 -10.78
C PHE A 68 -6.91 9.13 -11.74
N ARG A 69 -7.96 9.85 -11.36
CA ARG A 69 -8.44 11.02 -12.11
C ARG A 69 -7.71 12.32 -11.73
N GLY A 70 -6.78 12.26 -10.80
CA GLY A 70 -6.06 13.44 -10.32
C GLY A 70 -6.86 14.32 -9.37
N GLU A 71 -7.97 13.81 -8.82
CA GLU A 71 -8.87 14.55 -7.94
C GLU A 71 -8.47 14.48 -6.48
N ARG A 72 -7.57 13.58 -6.12
CA ARG A 72 -7.03 13.47 -4.77
C ARG A 72 -5.60 12.96 -4.79
N GLY A 73 -4.81 13.38 -3.80
CA GLY A 73 -3.42 12.94 -3.64
C GLY A 73 -3.20 12.04 -2.44
N SER A 74 -4.18 11.89 -1.57
CA SER A 74 -4.10 11.07 -0.35
C SER A 74 -5.42 10.36 -0.11
N PHE A 75 -5.42 9.42 0.84
CA PHE A 75 -6.57 8.58 1.15
C PHE A 75 -7.03 8.79 2.60
N ASP A 76 -8.34 8.80 2.83
CA ASP A 76 -8.95 9.00 4.15
C ASP A 76 -9.50 7.71 4.74
N VAL A 77 -9.41 6.60 4.02
CA VAL A 77 -9.91 5.32 4.50
C VAL A 77 -9.05 4.80 5.65
N PRO A 78 -9.66 4.23 6.71
CA PRO A 78 -8.88 3.66 7.81
C PRO A 78 -7.95 2.54 7.33
N LEU A 79 -6.75 2.48 7.88
CA LEU A 79 -5.76 1.45 7.57
C LEU A 79 -5.57 0.53 8.75
N GLY A 80 -5.46 -0.76 8.48
CA GLY A 80 -5.13 -1.75 9.50
C GLY A 80 -3.73 -1.52 10.05
N ALA A 81 -3.52 -1.90 11.30
CA ALA A 81 -2.21 -1.75 11.94
C ALA A 81 -1.15 -2.56 11.18
N ASP A 82 0.03 -1.97 11.03
CA ASP A 82 1.17 -2.68 10.46
C ASP A 82 1.74 -3.61 11.54
N PRO A 83 1.68 -4.93 11.36
CA PRO A 83 2.23 -5.87 12.34
C PRO A 83 3.75 -5.98 12.29
N GLY A 84 4.40 -5.22 11.42
CA GLY A 84 5.85 -5.29 11.22
C GLY A 84 6.66 -4.63 12.32
N THR A 85 7.95 -4.43 12.03
CA THR A 85 8.92 -3.87 12.96
C THR A 85 8.65 -2.38 13.23
N PRO A 86 9.26 -1.80 14.29
CA PRO A 86 9.21 -0.35 14.51
C PRO A 86 9.66 0.45 13.29
N LEU A 87 10.68 -0.04 12.58
CA LEU A 87 11.14 0.60 11.33
C LEU A 87 10.02 0.64 10.28
N LYS A 88 9.33 -0.49 10.05
CA LYS A 88 8.25 -0.55 9.05
C LYS A 88 7.10 0.40 9.40
N ARG A 89 6.74 0.48 10.68
CA ARG A 89 5.69 1.40 11.13
C ARG A 89 6.11 2.85 10.93
N ALA A 90 7.37 3.20 11.25
CA ALA A 90 7.90 4.55 11.07
C ALA A 90 7.96 4.93 9.59
N VAL A 91 8.35 4.00 8.72
CA VAL A 91 8.37 4.21 7.28
C VAL A 91 6.96 4.48 6.75
N ARG A 92 5.97 3.71 7.20
CA ARG A 92 4.57 3.92 6.81
C ARG A 92 4.10 5.32 7.20
N GLU A 93 4.35 5.75 8.43
CA GLU A 93 3.94 7.07 8.90
C GLU A 93 4.62 8.19 8.11
N THR A 94 5.90 8.04 7.80
CA THR A 94 6.65 9.01 7.01
C THR A 94 6.05 9.14 5.61
N LEU A 95 5.75 8.02 4.97
CA LEU A 95 5.15 8.02 3.64
C LEU A 95 3.75 8.65 3.64
N LEU A 96 2.94 8.34 4.65
CA LEU A 96 1.59 8.90 4.75
C LEU A 96 1.59 10.40 4.96
N SER A 97 2.62 10.95 5.62
CA SER A 97 2.75 12.39 5.82
C SER A 97 3.48 13.11 4.67
N SER A 98 3.97 12.37 3.66
CA SER A 98 4.63 12.98 2.51
C SER A 98 3.63 13.71 1.60
N GLU A 99 4.09 14.76 0.94
CA GLU A 99 3.24 15.55 0.05
C GLU A 99 2.98 14.84 -1.27
N PRO A 100 1.75 14.91 -1.82
CA PRO A 100 1.45 14.40 -3.15
C PRO A 100 2.38 15.01 -4.20
N GLY A 101 2.92 14.18 -5.10
CA GLY A 101 3.86 14.63 -6.12
C GLY A 101 5.29 14.81 -5.64
N GLY A 102 5.54 14.70 -4.33
CA GLY A 102 6.88 14.76 -3.79
C GLY A 102 7.66 13.49 -4.10
N VAL A 103 8.99 13.61 -4.11
CA VAL A 103 9.91 12.49 -4.32
C VAL A 103 10.97 12.53 -3.24
N MET A 104 11.34 11.37 -2.70
CA MET A 104 12.44 11.25 -1.75
C MET A 104 13.27 10.02 -2.08
N THR A 105 14.54 10.05 -1.64
CA THR A 105 15.40 8.86 -1.77
C THR A 105 15.17 7.91 -0.60
N TYR A 106 15.59 6.65 -0.75
CA TYR A 106 15.53 5.70 0.36
C TYR A 106 16.36 6.16 1.55
N LYS A 107 17.47 6.87 1.30
CA LYS A 107 18.29 7.45 2.36
C LYS A 107 17.51 8.51 3.13
N GLU A 108 16.84 9.42 2.43
CA GLU A 108 16.01 10.45 3.05
C GLU A 108 14.84 9.83 3.82
N LEU A 109 14.23 8.77 3.27
CA LEU A 109 13.15 8.05 3.94
C LEU A 109 13.64 7.44 5.26
N ALA A 110 14.81 6.79 5.26
CA ALA A 110 15.39 6.21 6.46
C ALA A 110 15.67 7.29 7.52
N GLU A 111 16.24 8.41 7.11
CA GLU A 111 16.53 9.55 8.01
C GLU A 111 15.23 10.11 8.60
N ALA A 112 14.22 10.39 7.79
CA ALA A 112 12.94 10.92 8.24
C ALA A 112 12.19 9.96 9.15
N SER A 113 12.41 8.66 8.99
CA SER A 113 11.79 7.62 9.81
C SER A 113 12.49 7.41 11.15
N GLY A 114 13.63 8.09 11.39
CA GLY A 114 14.39 7.96 12.62
C GLY A 114 15.41 6.82 12.63
N PHE A 115 15.73 6.25 11.48
CA PHE A 115 16.68 5.14 11.34
C PHE A 115 17.71 5.45 10.23
N PRO A 116 18.54 6.50 10.43
CA PRO A 116 19.37 7.05 9.34
C PRO A 116 20.40 6.07 8.76
N SER A 117 20.81 5.04 9.51
CA SER A 117 21.74 4.02 9.00
C SER A 117 21.04 2.82 8.36
N ALA A 118 19.71 2.82 8.27
CA ALA A 118 18.92 1.67 7.82
C ALA A 118 18.33 1.86 6.42
N THR A 119 19.09 2.45 5.49
CA THR A 119 18.62 2.72 4.11
C THR A 119 18.12 1.45 3.41
N ARG A 120 18.86 0.34 3.55
CA ARG A 120 18.49 -0.92 2.91
C ARG A 120 17.21 -1.51 3.52
N ALA A 121 17.06 -1.41 4.85
CA ALA A 121 15.84 -1.87 5.52
C ALA A 121 14.63 -1.02 5.15
N ALA A 122 14.82 0.29 4.95
CA ALA A 122 13.75 1.18 4.47
C ALA A 122 13.31 0.79 3.05
N ALA A 123 14.26 0.46 2.19
CA ALA A 123 13.95 -0.02 0.83
C ALA A 123 13.17 -1.34 0.88
N SER A 124 13.54 -2.27 1.77
CA SER A 124 12.81 -3.52 1.95
C SER A 124 11.40 -3.28 2.47
N ALA A 125 11.21 -2.30 3.35
CA ALA A 125 9.89 -1.94 3.85
C ALA A 125 8.98 -1.43 2.72
N CYS A 126 9.52 -0.66 1.79
CA CYS A 126 8.78 -0.22 0.60
C CYS A 126 8.43 -1.41 -0.30
N ALA A 127 9.37 -2.33 -0.52
CA ALA A 127 9.14 -3.49 -1.38
C ALA A 127 8.09 -4.44 -0.81
N SER A 128 7.96 -4.51 0.50
CA SER A 128 6.99 -5.38 1.19
C SER A 128 5.73 -4.66 1.66
N ASN A 129 5.52 -3.41 1.24
CA ASN A 129 4.35 -2.62 1.63
C ASN A 129 3.05 -3.34 1.21
N PRO A 130 2.17 -3.71 2.15
CA PRO A 130 0.93 -4.40 1.79
C PRO A 130 -0.17 -3.48 1.24
N LEU A 131 0.05 -2.17 1.29
CA LEU A 131 -0.93 -1.16 0.87
C LEU A 131 -0.33 -0.17 -0.14
N PRO A 132 0.21 -0.68 -1.28
CA PRO A 132 0.77 0.22 -2.30
C PRO A 132 -0.30 1.21 -2.79
N ILE A 133 0.11 2.34 -3.31
CA ILE A 133 -0.73 3.46 -3.73
C ILE A 133 -1.31 4.20 -2.52
N VAL A 134 -2.02 3.53 -1.61
CA VAL A 134 -2.60 4.13 -0.41
C VAL A 134 -1.50 4.58 0.54
N VAL A 135 -0.51 3.74 0.79
CA VAL A 135 0.76 4.11 1.43
C VAL A 135 1.75 4.35 0.29
N PRO A 136 2.12 5.61 -0.01
CA PRO A 136 2.71 5.96 -1.31
C PRO A 136 4.19 5.64 -1.44
N CYS A 137 4.56 4.37 -1.39
CA CYS A 137 5.95 3.94 -1.55
C CYS A 137 6.51 4.21 -2.96
N HIS A 138 5.66 4.46 -3.94
CA HIS A 138 6.07 4.82 -5.30
C HIS A 138 6.75 6.20 -5.38
N ARG A 139 6.66 7.01 -4.32
CA ARG A 139 7.35 8.32 -4.24
C ARG A 139 8.81 8.19 -3.87
N VAL A 140 9.28 6.99 -3.52
CA VAL A 140 10.65 6.77 -3.08
C VAL A 140 11.47 6.20 -4.23
N VAL A 141 12.65 6.77 -4.43
CA VAL A 141 13.57 6.40 -5.52
C VAL A 141 14.96 6.14 -4.96
N ARG A 142 15.82 5.52 -5.79
CA ARG A 142 17.23 5.35 -5.45
C ARG A 142 17.95 6.71 -5.49
N SER A 143 19.14 6.78 -4.89
CA SER A 143 19.92 8.01 -4.81
C SER A 143 20.23 8.63 -6.18
N ASP A 144 20.27 7.82 -7.23
CA ASP A 144 20.50 8.29 -8.61
C ASP A 144 19.21 8.73 -9.30
N GLY A 145 18.06 8.71 -8.61
CA GLY A 145 16.76 9.09 -9.14
C GLY A 145 16.02 7.97 -9.88
N SER A 146 16.63 6.79 -10.02
CA SER A 146 15.96 5.66 -10.68
C SER A 146 14.91 5.03 -9.77
N PRO A 147 13.86 4.38 -10.35
CA PRO A 147 12.86 3.68 -9.56
C PRO A 147 13.49 2.58 -8.71
N GLY A 148 12.98 2.45 -7.49
CA GLY A 148 13.37 1.35 -6.61
C GLY A 148 12.57 0.08 -6.86
N GLN A 149 12.55 -0.79 -5.84
CA GLN A 149 11.76 -2.02 -5.87
C GLN A 149 10.31 -1.69 -5.52
N TYR A 150 9.45 -1.65 -6.52
CA TYR A 150 8.03 -1.37 -6.34
C TYR A 150 7.21 -2.53 -6.93
N LEU A 151 6.27 -3.06 -6.15
CA LEU A 151 5.45 -4.22 -6.54
C LEU A 151 4.64 -3.99 -7.83
N GLY A 152 4.24 -2.76 -8.08
CA GLY A 152 3.50 -2.39 -9.29
C GLY A 152 4.36 -2.23 -10.54
N GLY A 153 5.69 -2.22 -10.40
CA GLY A 153 6.61 -1.96 -11.49
C GLY A 153 6.94 -0.49 -11.66
N ALA A 154 7.97 -0.18 -12.43
CA ALA A 154 8.49 1.17 -12.58
C ALA A 154 7.54 2.11 -13.34
N ASP A 155 6.57 1.58 -14.05
CA ASP A 155 5.62 2.31 -14.87
C ASP A 155 4.29 2.66 -14.15
N VAL A 156 4.19 2.34 -12.88
CA VAL A 156 2.98 2.61 -12.07
C VAL A 156 3.05 3.97 -11.38
#